data_1b991b3fee813688011f12ea00be592a
#
_entry.id   1b991b3fee813688011f12ea00be592a
#
_cell.length_a   1.000
_cell.length_b   1.000
_cell.length_c   1.000
_cell.angle_alpha   90.00
_cell.angle_beta   90.00
_cell.angle_gamma   90.00
#
_symmetry.space_group_name_H-M   'P 1'
#
loop_
_entity.id
_entity.type
_entity.pdbx_description
1 polymer ?
#
loop_
_entity_poly.entity_id
_entity_poly.type
_entity_poly.pdbx_seq_one_letter_code
_entity_poly.pdbx_strand_id
1 'polypeptide(L)'
;ARKMGVMSAALFFICPVIFLLPAIAAAVLVPDLANPEEAYVSVCKRLLPPGAMGLMIAAMLSATMSTLSAEYNVTAGVLTRDIYRRLFRPQAENREQMIVARVMTVLLGALIICGATQVQRFGGAFEVNKTLMGLIGVPLVVPLLCGVLWRRPKPWGAIASIVAGIA
;
A
#
# COMPACT_ATOMS: atom_id res chain seq x y z
N ALA A 1 -3.78 25.14 -1.03
CA ALA A 1 -2.65 24.27 -1.40
C ALA A 1 -1.49 24.38 -0.39
N ARG A 2 -0.89 25.57 -0.14
CA ARG A 2 0.29 25.74 0.73
C ARG A 2 0.06 25.25 2.17
N LYS A 3 -1.07 25.59 2.81
CA LYS A 3 -1.40 25.17 4.18
C LYS A 3 -1.55 23.65 4.30
N MET A 4 -2.19 23.01 3.31
CA MET A 4 -2.32 21.55 3.27
C MET A 4 -0.97 20.87 3.09
N GLY A 5 -0.09 21.39 2.23
CA GLY A 5 1.26 20.87 2.05
C GLY A 5 2.09 20.91 3.33
N VAL A 6 2.07 22.03 4.03
CA VAL A 6 2.79 22.17 5.32
C VAL A 6 2.23 21.21 6.38
N MET A 7 0.90 21.10 6.48
CA MET A 7 0.27 20.19 7.43
C MET A 7 0.57 18.72 7.13
N SER A 8 0.53 18.32 5.84
CA SER A 8 0.91 16.98 5.42
C SER A 8 2.38 16.69 5.72
N ALA A 9 3.28 17.64 5.44
CA ALA A 9 4.69 17.49 5.76
C ALA A 9 4.93 17.34 7.27
N ALA A 10 4.28 18.15 8.09
CA ALA A 10 4.39 18.04 9.55
C ALA A 10 3.91 16.67 10.06
N LEU A 11 2.75 16.20 9.58
CA LEU A 11 2.24 14.87 9.93
C LEU A 11 3.18 13.76 9.47
N PHE A 12 3.81 13.90 8.31
CA PHE A 12 4.75 12.91 7.78
C PHE A 12 6.01 12.75 8.64
N PHE A 13 6.40 13.79 9.38
CA PHE A 13 7.49 13.71 10.35
C PHE A 13 7.06 13.23 11.74
N ILE A 14 5.87 13.64 12.20
CA ILE A 14 5.40 13.36 13.55
C ILE A 14 4.87 11.91 13.66
N CYS A 15 4.04 11.47 12.70
CA CYS A 15 3.41 10.15 12.77
C CYS A 15 4.40 8.99 12.83
N PRO A 16 5.47 8.92 12.01
CA PRO A 16 6.45 7.84 12.11
C PRO A 16 7.11 7.74 13.48
N VAL A 17 7.40 8.88 14.12
CA VAL A 17 8.01 8.88 15.47
C VAL A 17 7.07 8.19 16.46
N ILE A 18 5.78 8.53 16.45
CA ILE A 18 4.78 7.93 17.35
C ILE A 18 4.65 6.43 17.10
N PHE A 19 4.64 5.99 15.83
CA PHE A 19 4.48 4.58 15.49
C PHE A 19 5.75 3.75 15.66
N LEU A 20 6.95 4.36 15.51
CA LEU A 20 8.22 3.66 15.69
C LEU A 20 8.62 3.51 17.16
N LEU A 21 8.18 4.41 18.05
CA LEU A 21 8.50 4.35 19.48
C LEU A 21 8.18 2.98 20.11
N PRO A 22 6.99 2.38 19.94
CA PRO A 22 6.71 1.05 20.48
C PRO A 22 7.59 -0.05 19.87
N ALA A 23 7.94 0.05 18.58
CA ALA A 23 8.81 -0.91 17.92
C ALA A 23 10.24 -0.86 18.48
N ILE A 24 10.77 0.36 18.73
CA ILE A 24 12.09 0.54 19.37
C ILE A 24 12.04 0.05 20.82
N ALA A 25 10.98 0.33 21.57
CA ALA A 25 10.79 -0.13 22.93
C ALA A 25 10.72 -1.67 23.01
N ALA A 26 10.30 -2.36 21.95
CA ALA A 26 10.27 -3.80 21.89
C ALA A 26 11.65 -4.43 22.11
N ALA A 27 12.70 -3.83 21.59
CA ALA A 27 14.07 -4.32 21.74
C ALA A 27 14.53 -4.39 23.22
N VAL A 28 13.97 -3.50 24.07
CA VAL A 28 14.27 -3.44 25.50
C VAL A 28 13.26 -4.26 26.33
N LEU A 29 11.98 -4.17 25.98
CA LEU A 29 10.90 -4.78 26.75
C LEU A 29 10.70 -6.25 26.45
N VAL A 30 11.03 -6.71 25.23
CA VAL A 30 10.84 -8.09 24.77
C VAL A 30 12.07 -8.54 23.96
N PRO A 31 13.23 -8.74 24.61
CA PRO A 31 14.49 -9.07 23.92
C PRO A 31 14.44 -10.43 23.19
N ASP A 32 13.63 -11.38 23.66
CA ASP A 32 13.54 -12.73 23.11
C ASP A 32 12.46 -12.87 22.02
N LEU A 33 12.19 -11.82 21.25
CA LEU A 33 11.17 -11.84 20.21
C LEU A 33 11.64 -12.69 19.02
N ALA A 34 10.96 -13.81 18.80
CA ALA A 34 11.27 -14.72 17.70
C ALA A 34 11.00 -14.10 16.31
N ASN A 35 10.03 -13.20 16.23
CA ASN A 35 9.65 -12.55 14.98
C ASN A 35 9.58 -11.02 15.14
N PRO A 36 10.47 -10.26 14.49
CA PRO A 36 10.47 -8.80 14.56
C PRO A 36 9.15 -8.13 14.10
N GLU A 37 8.40 -8.79 13.21
CA GLU A 37 7.10 -8.29 12.74
C GLU A 37 6.06 -8.20 13.86
N GLU A 38 6.21 -8.98 14.93
CA GLU A 38 5.31 -8.99 16.09
C GLU A 38 5.68 -7.98 17.17
N ALA A 39 6.77 -7.23 16.99
CA ALA A 39 7.33 -6.33 17.99
C ALA A 39 6.29 -5.34 18.53
N TYR A 40 5.59 -4.66 17.65
CA TYR A 40 4.57 -3.68 18.00
C TYR A 40 3.43 -4.29 18.84
N VAL A 41 2.89 -5.40 18.36
CA VAL A 41 1.77 -6.09 19.02
C VAL A 41 2.20 -6.67 20.38
N SER A 42 3.41 -7.18 20.48
CA SER A 42 3.97 -7.76 21.72
C SER A 42 4.16 -6.71 22.80
N VAL A 43 4.66 -5.54 22.45
CA VAL A 43 4.76 -4.40 23.38
C VAL A 43 3.39 -3.94 23.82
N CYS A 44 2.45 -3.80 22.89
CA CYS A 44 1.09 -3.40 23.22
C CYS A 44 0.38 -4.40 24.13
N LYS A 45 0.56 -5.71 23.93
CA LYS A 45 0.03 -6.75 24.82
C LYS A 45 0.57 -6.63 26.24
N ARG A 46 1.81 -6.15 26.40
CA ARG A 46 2.47 -6.03 27.70
C ARG A 46 2.08 -4.77 28.45
N LEU A 47 1.83 -3.68 27.71
CA LEU A 47 1.59 -2.35 28.30
C LEU A 47 0.11 -1.97 28.38
N LEU A 48 -0.73 -2.48 27.50
CA LEU A 48 -2.13 -2.09 27.40
C LEU A 48 -3.03 -3.01 28.23
N PRO A 49 -3.99 -2.45 28.99
CA PRO A 49 -5.04 -3.23 29.60
C PRO A 49 -5.96 -3.87 28.53
N PRO A 50 -6.70 -4.96 28.90
CA PRO A 50 -7.48 -5.74 27.92
C PRO A 50 -8.42 -4.92 27.03
N GLY A 51 -9.10 -3.92 27.57
CA GLY A 51 -10.01 -3.05 26.80
C GLY A 51 -9.28 -2.15 25.80
N ALA A 52 -8.16 -1.55 26.20
CA ALA A 52 -7.34 -0.71 25.31
C ALA A 52 -6.67 -1.55 24.21
N MET A 53 -6.30 -2.80 24.50
CA MET A 53 -5.77 -3.72 23.49
C MET A 53 -6.82 -4.04 22.43
N GLY A 54 -8.08 -4.28 22.81
CA GLY A 54 -9.19 -4.47 21.87
C GLY A 54 -9.42 -3.27 20.96
N LEU A 55 -9.40 -2.07 21.54
CA LEU A 55 -9.52 -0.81 20.78
C LEU A 55 -8.36 -0.64 19.77
N MET A 56 -7.14 -0.96 20.18
CA MET A 56 -5.97 -0.90 19.31
C MET A 56 -6.10 -1.85 18.11
N ILE A 57 -6.50 -3.11 18.36
CA ILE A 57 -6.72 -4.10 17.28
C ILE A 57 -7.82 -3.60 16.33
N ALA A 58 -8.93 -3.09 16.86
CA ALA A 58 -10.00 -2.53 16.05
C ALA A 58 -9.54 -1.34 15.20
N ALA A 59 -8.71 -0.47 15.77
CA ALA A 59 -8.12 0.67 15.04
C ALA A 59 -7.20 0.22 13.90
N MET A 60 -6.33 -0.77 14.13
CA MET A 60 -5.44 -1.34 13.10
C MET A 60 -6.24 -1.99 11.97
N LEU A 61 -7.26 -2.79 12.29
CA LEU A 61 -8.15 -3.39 11.29
C LEU A 61 -8.89 -2.32 10.50
N SER A 62 -9.41 -1.30 11.15
CA SER A 62 -10.13 -0.20 10.52
C SER A 62 -9.25 0.58 9.56
N ALA A 63 -8.01 0.90 9.95
CA ALA A 63 -7.03 1.57 9.10
C ALA A 63 -6.69 0.73 7.86
N THR A 64 -6.46 -0.58 8.05
CA THR A 64 -6.18 -1.51 6.95
C THR A 64 -7.36 -1.60 5.98
N MET A 65 -8.58 -1.76 6.49
CA MET A 65 -9.80 -1.81 5.68
C MET A 65 -10.02 -0.51 4.88
N SER A 66 -9.78 0.64 5.50
CA SER A 66 -9.90 1.94 4.85
C SER A 66 -8.92 2.07 3.67
N THR A 67 -7.66 1.70 3.88
CA THR A 67 -6.62 1.74 2.84
C THR A 67 -6.95 0.77 1.70
N LEU A 68 -7.27 -0.48 2.01
CA LEU A 68 -7.62 -1.49 1.01
C LEU A 68 -8.85 -1.08 0.19
N SER A 69 -9.88 -0.51 0.82
CA SER A 69 -11.07 -0.02 0.10
C SER A 69 -10.72 1.08 -0.90
N ALA A 70 -9.85 2.01 -0.53
CA ALA A 70 -9.39 3.07 -1.42
C ALA A 70 -8.60 2.50 -2.61
N GLU A 71 -7.64 1.62 -2.35
CA GLU A 71 -6.82 0.97 -3.39
C GLU A 71 -7.66 0.12 -4.35
N TYR A 72 -8.62 -0.64 -3.84
CA TYR A 72 -9.53 -1.43 -4.69
C TYR A 72 -10.39 -0.55 -5.59
N ASN A 73 -10.94 0.55 -5.07
CA ASN A 73 -11.74 1.48 -5.85
C ASN A 73 -10.93 2.13 -6.97
N VAL A 74 -9.72 2.57 -6.67
CA VAL A 74 -8.82 3.18 -7.67
C VAL A 74 -8.45 2.15 -8.73
N THR A 75 -7.97 0.98 -8.33
CA THR A 75 -7.51 -0.06 -9.25
C THR A 75 -8.64 -0.60 -10.11
N ALA A 76 -9.81 -0.89 -9.53
CA ALA A 76 -10.98 -1.33 -10.27
C ALA A 76 -11.47 -0.24 -11.26
N GLY A 77 -11.39 1.03 -10.86
CA GLY A 77 -11.70 2.18 -11.71
C GLY A 77 -10.77 2.27 -12.92
N VAL A 78 -9.47 2.12 -12.71
CA VAL A 78 -8.46 2.12 -13.78
C VAL A 78 -8.68 0.92 -14.72
N LEU A 79 -8.84 -0.30 -14.18
CA LEU A 79 -9.10 -1.49 -14.97
C LEU A 79 -10.38 -1.37 -15.82
N THR A 80 -11.43 -0.82 -15.24
CA THR A 80 -12.71 -0.63 -15.95
C THR A 80 -12.59 0.44 -17.04
N ARG A 81 -11.95 1.57 -16.75
CA ARG A 81 -11.87 2.70 -17.68
C ARG A 81 -10.82 2.48 -18.77
N ASP A 82 -9.60 2.06 -18.37
CA ASP A 82 -8.46 2.04 -19.28
C ASP A 82 -8.33 0.72 -20.03
N ILE A 83 -8.78 -0.38 -19.43
CA ILE A 83 -8.74 -1.70 -20.07
C ILE A 83 -10.10 -2.04 -20.67
N TYR A 84 -11.14 -2.18 -19.84
CA TYR A 84 -12.43 -2.66 -20.34
C TYR A 84 -13.06 -1.71 -21.36
N ARG A 85 -13.25 -0.44 -21.00
CA ARG A 85 -13.86 0.54 -21.90
C ARG A 85 -13.00 0.84 -23.12
N ARG A 86 -11.69 0.95 -22.96
CA ARG A 86 -10.78 1.33 -24.06
C ARG A 86 -10.54 0.20 -25.05
N LEU A 87 -10.39 -1.05 -24.58
CA LEU A 87 -10.00 -2.18 -25.41
C LEU A 87 -11.20 -3.04 -25.84
N PHE A 88 -12.21 -3.22 -24.97
CA PHE A 88 -13.30 -4.16 -25.23
C PHE A 88 -14.60 -3.49 -25.64
N ARG A 89 -15.00 -2.40 -24.95
CA ARG A 89 -16.28 -1.73 -25.23
C ARG A 89 -16.19 -0.21 -25.08
N PRO A 90 -15.80 0.53 -26.14
CA PRO A 90 -15.69 1.99 -26.11
C PRO A 90 -16.98 2.73 -25.77
N GLN A 91 -18.12 2.13 -26.08
CA GLN A 91 -19.46 2.69 -25.85
C GLN A 91 -20.21 2.05 -24.68
N ALA A 92 -19.49 1.42 -23.73
CA ALA A 92 -20.10 0.82 -22.55
C ALA A 92 -20.88 1.86 -21.73
N GLU A 93 -22.15 1.52 -21.41
CA GLU A 93 -23.02 2.34 -20.60
C GLU A 93 -22.55 2.42 -19.15
N ASN A 94 -22.86 3.50 -18.44
CA ASN A 94 -22.43 3.70 -17.03
C ASN A 94 -22.82 2.54 -16.12
N ARG A 95 -23.99 1.93 -16.35
CA ARG A 95 -24.46 0.77 -15.59
C ARG A 95 -23.56 -0.46 -15.79
N GLU A 96 -23.18 -0.71 -17.04
CA GLU A 96 -22.27 -1.80 -17.40
C GLU A 96 -20.87 -1.59 -16.77
N GLN A 97 -20.34 -0.38 -16.86
CA GLN A 97 -19.06 -0.03 -16.23
C GLN A 97 -19.07 -0.25 -14.72
N MET A 98 -20.18 0.07 -14.04
CA MET A 98 -20.32 -0.15 -12.61
C MET A 98 -20.35 -1.65 -12.25
N ILE A 99 -21.00 -2.48 -13.05
CA ILE A 99 -21.01 -3.94 -12.86
C ILE A 99 -19.59 -4.50 -13.04
N VAL A 100 -18.90 -4.09 -14.11
CA VAL A 100 -17.53 -4.51 -14.39
C VAL A 100 -16.61 -4.08 -13.25
N ALA A 101 -16.71 -2.85 -12.76
CA ALA A 101 -15.91 -2.38 -11.62
C ALA A 101 -16.13 -3.24 -10.36
N ARG A 102 -17.37 -3.61 -10.05
CA ARG A 102 -17.65 -4.51 -8.92
C ARG A 102 -17.05 -5.90 -9.11
N VAL A 103 -17.18 -6.47 -10.30
CA VAL A 103 -16.56 -7.77 -10.62
C VAL A 103 -15.04 -7.69 -10.47
N MET A 104 -14.41 -6.62 -11.00
CA MET A 104 -12.97 -6.40 -10.85
C MET A 104 -12.55 -6.26 -9.38
N THR A 105 -13.33 -5.56 -8.57
CA THR A 105 -13.07 -5.46 -7.12
C THR A 105 -13.08 -6.83 -6.43
N VAL A 106 -14.04 -7.67 -6.74
CA VAL A 106 -14.13 -9.04 -6.18
C VAL A 106 -12.96 -9.90 -6.66
N LEU A 107 -12.59 -9.83 -7.94
CA LEU A 107 -11.45 -10.56 -8.50
C LEU A 107 -10.13 -10.11 -7.87
N LEU A 108 -9.93 -8.81 -7.70
CA LEU A 108 -8.75 -8.25 -7.02
C LEU A 108 -8.69 -8.72 -5.56
N GLY A 109 -9.82 -8.69 -4.85
CA GLY A 109 -9.91 -9.20 -3.48
C GLY A 109 -9.52 -10.68 -3.38
N ALA A 110 -10.06 -11.51 -4.26
CA ALA A 110 -9.72 -12.93 -4.33
C ALA A 110 -8.22 -13.15 -4.65
N LEU A 111 -7.67 -12.39 -5.60
CA LEU A 111 -6.24 -12.45 -5.94
C LEU A 111 -5.36 -12.10 -4.74
N ILE A 112 -5.71 -11.05 -4.00
CA ILE A 112 -4.95 -10.62 -2.81
C ILE A 112 -5.05 -11.65 -1.70
N ILE A 113 -6.22 -12.24 -1.46
CA ILE A 113 -6.37 -13.32 -0.48
C ILE A 113 -5.50 -14.52 -0.87
N CYS A 114 -5.52 -14.94 -2.14
CA CYS A 114 -4.65 -16.00 -2.64
C CYS A 114 -3.15 -15.64 -2.46
N GLY A 115 -2.78 -14.40 -2.75
CA GLY A 115 -1.41 -13.91 -2.54
C GLY A 115 -1.03 -13.93 -1.06
N ALA A 116 -1.91 -13.47 -0.18
CA ALA A 116 -1.67 -13.42 1.26
C ALA A 116 -1.38 -14.80 1.86
N THR A 117 -2.02 -15.86 1.37
CA THR A 117 -1.73 -17.24 1.83
C THR A 117 -0.33 -17.72 1.47
N GLN A 118 0.32 -17.10 0.49
CA GLN A 118 1.67 -17.47 0.04
C GLN A 118 2.77 -16.63 0.69
N VAL A 119 2.44 -15.51 1.34
CA VAL A 119 3.40 -14.54 1.91
C VAL A 119 4.40 -15.22 2.85
N GLN A 120 3.96 -16.15 3.67
CA GLN A 120 4.83 -16.90 4.58
C GLN A 120 5.93 -17.70 3.85
N ARG A 121 5.65 -18.18 2.64
CA ARG A 121 6.61 -18.94 1.83
C ARG A 121 7.71 -18.04 1.24
N PHE A 122 7.45 -16.74 1.15
CA PHE A 122 8.38 -15.73 0.64
C PHE A 122 9.12 -14.97 1.74
N GLY A 123 9.15 -15.50 2.96
CA GLY A 123 9.91 -14.93 4.07
C GLY A 123 9.15 -13.91 4.92
N GLY A 124 7.81 -13.85 4.78
CA GLY A 124 6.98 -12.93 5.57
C GLY A 124 6.60 -11.65 4.84
N ALA A 125 5.74 -10.86 5.46
CA ALA A 125 5.19 -9.64 4.85
C ALA A 125 6.25 -8.58 4.59
N PHE A 126 7.25 -8.47 5.46
CA PHE A 126 8.33 -7.49 5.33
C PHE A 126 9.21 -7.77 4.09
N GLU A 127 9.65 -9.02 3.88
CA GLU A 127 10.49 -9.39 2.75
C GLU A 127 9.75 -9.26 1.42
N VAL A 128 8.48 -9.65 1.38
CA VAL A 128 7.62 -9.46 0.20
C VAL A 128 7.48 -7.96 -0.13
N ASN A 129 7.19 -7.13 0.88
CA ASN A 129 7.05 -5.69 0.68
C ASN A 129 8.37 -5.04 0.21
N LYS A 130 9.49 -5.39 0.82
CA LYS A 130 10.83 -4.92 0.45
C LYS A 130 11.18 -5.28 -1.00
N THR A 131 10.91 -6.51 -1.40
CA THR A 131 11.16 -6.99 -2.76
C THR A 131 10.27 -6.26 -3.78
N LEU A 132 8.98 -6.10 -3.50
CA LEU A 132 8.05 -5.37 -4.37
C LEU A 132 8.41 -3.88 -4.48
N MET A 133 8.78 -3.24 -3.37
CA MET A 133 9.22 -1.85 -3.37
C MET A 133 10.53 -1.67 -4.15
N GLY A 134 11.46 -2.62 -4.06
CA GLY A 134 12.69 -2.61 -4.85
C GLY A 134 12.42 -2.78 -6.35
N LEU A 135 11.63 -3.79 -6.71
CA LEU A 135 11.36 -4.13 -8.10
C LEU A 135 10.47 -3.12 -8.83
N ILE A 136 9.47 -2.56 -8.16
CA ILE A 136 8.46 -1.71 -8.80
C ILE A 136 8.57 -0.26 -8.34
N GLY A 137 8.75 -0.02 -7.04
CA GLY A 137 8.75 1.32 -6.46
C GLY A 137 9.91 2.16 -6.95
N VAL A 138 11.12 1.63 -6.88
CA VAL A 138 12.34 2.36 -7.29
C VAL A 138 12.32 2.73 -8.78
N PRO A 139 12.06 1.80 -9.72
CA PRO A 139 11.96 2.14 -11.15
C PRO A 139 10.86 3.16 -11.49
N LEU A 140 9.76 3.20 -10.72
CA LEU A 140 8.68 4.17 -10.94
C LEU A 140 9.00 5.57 -10.42
N VAL A 141 9.82 5.71 -9.40
CA VAL A 141 10.18 7.02 -8.82
C VAL A 141 10.95 7.87 -9.83
N VAL A 142 11.85 7.27 -10.61
CA VAL A 142 12.67 7.99 -11.59
C VAL A 142 11.82 8.71 -12.65
N PRO A 143 10.91 8.04 -13.39
CA PRO A 143 10.08 8.71 -14.38
C PRO A 143 9.09 9.70 -13.76
N LEU A 144 8.61 9.47 -12.53
CA LEU A 144 7.77 10.42 -11.81
C LEU A 144 8.52 11.70 -11.48
N LEU A 145 9.73 11.61 -10.95
CA LEU A 145 10.59 12.77 -10.68
C LEU A 145 10.95 13.50 -11.97
N CYS A 146 11.33 12.77 -13.01
CA CYS A 146 11.60 13.37 -14.32
C CYS A 146 10.35 14.05 -14.91
N GLY A 147 9.17 13.50 -14.70
CA GLY A 147 7.90 14.08 -15.14
C GLY A 147 7.56 15.39 -14.43
N VAL A 148 7.94 15.53 -13.16
CA VAL A 148 7.75 16.77 -12.38
C VAL A 148 8.80 17.83 -12.70
N LEU A 149 10.07 17.41 -12.86
CA LEU A 149 11.20 18.32 -13.08
C LEU A 149 11.34 18.77 -14.52
N TRP A 150 10.94 17.95 -15.48
CA TRP A 150 11.12 18.21 -16.91
C TRP A 150 9.79 18.56 -17.58
N ARG A 151 9.74 19.68 -18.25
CA ARG A 151 8.51 20.19 -18.90
C ARG A 151 8.03 19.39 -20.13
N ARG A 152 8.80 18.44 -20.65
CA ARG A 152 8.45 17.64 -21.84
C ARG A 152 8.87 16.16 -21.67
N PRO A 153 8.35 15.42 -20.70
CA PRO A 153 8.62 13.99 -20.62
C PRO A 153 7.94 13.28 -21.81
N LYS A 154 8.70 12.44 -22.51
CA LYS A 154 8.15 11.58 -23.56
C LYS A 154 7.66 10.27 -22.91
N PRO A 155 6.50 9.71 -23.33
CA PRO A 155 5.98 8.43 -22.78
C PRO A 155 7.00 7.27 -22.85
N TRP A 156 7.77 7.22 -23.92
CA TRP A 156 8.83 6.23 -24.12
C TRP A 156 9.96 6.29 -23.09
N GLY A 157 10.26 7.48 -22.56
CA GLY A 157 11.26 7.64 -21.49
C GLY A 157 10.81 7.00 -20.18
N ALA A 158 9.52 7.08 -19.85
CA ALA A 158 8.96 6.42 -18.68
C ALA A 158 9.02 4.88 -18.81
N ILE A 159 8.64 4.35 -19.98
CA ILE A 159 8.71 2.91 -20.25
C ILE A 159 10.16 2.41 -20.19
N ALA A 160 11.09 3.13 -20.83
CA ALA A 160 12.50 2.78 -20.85
C ALA A 160 13.11 2.78 -19.43
N SER A 161 12.75 3.73 -18.57
CA SER A 161 13.27 3.78 -17.19
C SER A 161 12.72 2.65 -16.31
N ILE A 162 11.46 2.24 -16.51
CA ILE A 162 10.87 1.11 -15.81
C ILE A 162 11.55 -0.19 -16.23
N VAL A 163 11.72 -0.40 -17.54
CA VAL A 163 12.39 -1.61 -18.07
C VAL A 163 13.84 -1.68 -17.60
N ALA A 164 14.58 -0.57 -17.66
CA ALA A 164 15.96 -0.52 -17.19
C ALA A 164 16.13 -0.66 -15.67
N GLY A 165 15.10 -0.33 -14.90
CA GLY A 165 15.13 -0.46 -13.45
C GLY A 165 14.73 -1.85 -12.94
N ILE A 166 14.11 -2.68 -13.79
CA ILE A 166 13.75 -4.08 -13.47
C ILE A 166 14.85 -5.06 -13.94
N ALA A 167 15.67 -4.64 -14.93
CA ALA A 167 16.78 -5.44 -15.44
C ALA A 167 18.00 -5.36 -14.53
#